data_05c4a33ca7dd18e64a7e3826990849f0
#
_entry.id   05c4a33ca7dd18e64a7e3826990849f0
#
_cell.length_a   1.000
_cell.length_b   1.000
_cell.length_c   1.000
_cell.angle_alpha   90.00
_cell.angle_beta   90.00
_cell.angle_gamma   90.00
#
_symmetry.space_group_name_H-M   'P 1'
#
loop_
_entity.id
_entity.type
_entity.pdbx_description
1 polymer ?
#
loop_
_entity_poly.entity_id
_entity_poly.type
_entity_poly.pdbx_seq_one_letter_code
_entity_poly.pdbx_strand_id
1 'polypeptide(L)'
;MVGNEKDLPEISRIYAELLQVTGDFLRQADRATPSEEDVVVFCECRAGLLKGLQPLVDRQQQWLAQSDRAALTESVVNAVDAQLEQMRELEEVSARLMERIALRRSDLDQQLGQVRSGKKALSGYGKGPKRPPRFCRGTV
;
A
#
# COMPACT_ATOMS: atom_id res chain seq x y z
N MET A 1 29.81 10.40 -3.62
CA MET A 1 29.17 11.21 -4.63
C MET A 1 28.10 12.10 -4.05
N VAL A 2 28.26 13.38 -4.24
CA VAL A 2 27.39 14.41 -3.66
C VAL A 2 25.94 14.30 -4.15
N GLY A 3 25.72 13.84 -5.38
CA GLY A 3 24.37 13.70 -5.94
C GLY A 3 23.49 12.70 -5.21
N ASN A 4 24.07 11.68 -4.62
CA ASN A 4 23.33 10.62 -3.92
C ASN A 4 22.90 11.02 -2.50
N GLU A 5 23.67 11.88 -1.85
CA GLU A 5 23.26 12.44 -0.56
C GLU A 5 22.03 13.33 -0.68
N LYS A 6 21.85 13.99 -1.81
CA LYS A 6 20.68 14.83 -2.09
C LYS A 6 19.40 14.02 -2.22
N ASP A 7 19.51 12.74 -2.56
CA ASP A 7 18.36 11.85 -2.69
C ASP A 7 17.80 11.44 -1.33
N LEU A 8 18.60 11.48 -0.26
CA LEU A 8 18.17 11.06 1.07
C LEU A 8 16.93 11.78 1.59
N PRO A 9 16.87 13.13 1.57
CA PRO A 9 15.66 13.82 2.01
C PRO A 9 14.45 13.51 1.14
N GLU A 10 14.66 13.36 -0.17
CA GLU A 10 13.58 13.06 -1.11
C GLU A 10 13.01 11.67 -0.87
N ILE A 11 13.85 10.68 -0.66
CA ILE A 11 13.44 9.31 -0.33
C ILE A 11 12.62 9.32 0.96
N SER A 12 13.12 10.00 1.98
CA SER A 12 12.43 10.12 3.28
C SER A 12 11.08 10.79 3.14
N ARG A 13 10.99 11.83 2.32
CA ARG A 13 9.74 12.54 2.02
C ARG A 13 8.71 11.62 1.37
N ILE A 14 9.15 10.83 0.39
CA ILE A 14 8.26 9.90 -0.31
C ILE A 14 7.75 8.81 0.63
N TYR A 15 8.62 8.26 1.48
CA TYR A 15 8.19 7.30 2.50
C TYR A 15 7.18 7.90 3.47
N ALA A 16 7.39 9.14 3.88
CA ALA A 16 6.45 9.83 4.76
C ALA A 16 5.08 10.02 4.10
N GLU A 17 5.07 10.38 2.81
CA GLU A 17 3.83 10.49 2.05
C GLU A 17 3.14 9.15 1.88
N LEU A 18 3.88 8.08 1.59
CA LEU A 18 3.34 6.73 1.49
C LEU A 18 2.70 6.29 2.82
N LEU A 19 3.37 6.56 3.93
CA LEU A 19 2.85 6.27 5.26
C LEU A 19 1.55 7.03 5.52
N GLN A 20 1.52 8.31 5.18
CA GLN A 20 0.34 9.13 5.38
C GLN A 20 -0.83 8.67 4.52
N VAL A 21 -0.61 8.46 3.24
CA VAL A 21 -1.65 8.01 2.30
C VAL A 21 -2.20 6.65 2.71
N THR A 22 -1.33 5.71 3.05
CA THR A 22 -1.73 4.36 3.46
C THR A 22 -2.45 4.38 4.80
N GLY A 23 -1.94 5.13 5.76
CA GLY A 23 -2.56 5.30 7.08
C GLY A 23 -3.93 5.96 7.01
N ASP A 24 -4.07 7.00 6.19
CA ASP A 24 -5.35 7.68 6.00
C ASP A 24 -6.39 6.76 5.37
N PHE A 25 -5.98 5.99 4.38
CA PHE A 25 -6.86 5.02 3.73
C PHE A 25 -7.29 3.92 4.70
N LEU A 26 -6.36 3.43 5.53
CA LEU A 26 -6.67 2.43 6.56
C LEU A 26 -7.70 2.98 7.57
N ARG A 27 -7.52 4.20 8.04
CA ARG A 27 -8.46 4.85 8.95
C ARG A 27 -9.84 5.02 8.31
N GLN A 28 -9.88 5.38 7.05
CA GLN A 28 -11.13 5.49 6.29
C GLN A 28 -11.81 4.12 6.18
N ALA A 29 -11.05 3.08 5.86
CA ALA A 29 -11.54 1.71 5.77
C ALA A 29 -12.08 1.17 7.09
N ASP A 30 -11.53 1.63 8.22
CA ASP A 30 -12.02 1.26 9.55
C ASP A 30 -13.37 1.89 9.88
N ARG A 31 -13.64 3.08 9.34
CA ARG A 31 -14.89 3.80 9.59
C ARG A 31 -16.04 3.32 8.72
N ALA A 32 -15.74 3.12 7.45
CA ALA A 32 -16.75 2.73 6.46
C ALA A 32 -16.08 2.00 5.31
N THR A 33 -16.84 1.20 4.58
CA THR A 33 -16.33 0.54 3.38
C THR A 33 -15.99 1.62 2.35
N PRO A 34 -14.74 1.70 1.87
CA PRO A 34 -14.35 2.66 0.85
C PRO A 34 -15.13 2.44 -0.43
N SER A 35 -15.45 3.54 -1.12
CA SER A 35 -16.05 3.44 -2.45
C SER A 35 -15.03 2.94 -3.46
N GLU A 36 -15.51 2.44 -4.58
CA GLU A 36 -14.65 2.00 -5.68
C GLU A 36 -13.74 3.14 -6.15
N GLU A 37 -14.28 4.36 -6.23
CA GLU A 37 -13.52 5.55 -6.59
C GLU A 37 -12.40 5.84 -5.58
N ASP A 38 -12.69 5.74 -4.29
CA ASP A 38 -11.70 5.95 -3.23
C ASP A 38 -10.55 4.95 -3.35
N VAL A 39 -10.86 3.70 -3.64
CA VAL A 39 -9.86 2.64 -3.86
C VAL A 39 -8.97 2.97 -5.05
N VAL A 40 -9.57 3.38 -6.16
CA VAL A 40 -8.83 3.74 -7.38
C VAL A 40 -7.89 4.92 -7.11
N VAL A 41 -8.37 5.97 -6.47
CA VAL A 41 -7.56 7.15 -6.13
C VAL A 41 -6.40 6.76 -5.23
N PHE A 42 -6.64 5.95 -4.22
CA PHE A 42 -5.57 5.45 -3.34
C PHE A 42 -4.51 4.65 -4.11
N CYS A 43 -4.95 3.73 -4.95
CA CYS A 43 -4.04 2.88 -5.73
C CYS A 43 -3.20 3.69 -6.71
N GLU A 44 -3.79 4.67 -7.39
CA GLU A 44 -3.07 5.55 -8.30
C GLU A 44 -2.06 6.44 -7.58
N CYS A 45 -2.44 7.01 -6.46
CA CYS A 45 -1.58 7.84 -5.64
C CYS A 45 -0.36 7.03 -5.15
N ARG A 46 -0.62 5.86 -4.61
CA ARG A 46 0.44 4.96 -4.13
C ARG A 46 1.37 4.53 -5.26
N ALA A 47 0.82 4.14 -6.40
CA ALA A 47 1.61 3.73 -7.57
C ALA A 47 2.51 4.85 -8.06
N GLY A 48 2.01 6.08 -8.09
CA GLY A 48 2.80 7.27 -8.48
C GLY A 48 3.96 7.51 -7.53
N LEU A 49 3.73 7.41 -6.24
CA LEU A 49 4.78 7.56 -5.22
C LEU A 49 5.84 6.47 -5.33
N LEU A 50 5.43 5.23 -5.49
CA LEU A 50 6.35 4.10 -5.66
C LEU A 50 7.17 4.22 -6.93
N LYS A 51 6.57 4.68 -8.01
CA LYS A 51 7.24 4.91 -9.28
C LYS A 51 8.33 5.98 -9.15
N GLY A 52 8.05 7.04 -8.40
CA GLY A 52 9.04 8.09 -8.12
C GLY A 52 10.14 7.65 -7.17
N LEU A 53 9.82 6.74 -6.26
CA LEU A 53 10.76 6.24 -5.25
C LEU A 53 11.79 5.26 -5.83
N GLN A 54 11.37 4.39 -6.75
CA GLN A 54 12.19 3.28 -7.24
C GLN A 54 13.55 3.72 -7.77
N PRO A 55 13.66 4.70 -8.69
CA PRO A 55 14.97 5.12 -9.18
C PRO A 55 15.86 5.74 -8.09
N LEU A 56 15.25 6.40 -7.11
CA LEU A 56 15.99 7.01 -6.00
C LEU A 56 16.59 5.93 -5.09
N VAL A 57 15.83 4.92 -4.77
CA VAL A 57 16.30 3.78 -3.96
C VAL A 57 17.38 3.01 -4.69
N ASP A 58 17.21 2.77 -5.98
CA ASP A 58 18.21 2.06 -6.80
C ASP A 58 19.54 2.82 -6.81
N ARG A 59 19.51 4.14 -6.98
CA ARG A 59 20.70 4.96 -6.92
C ARG A 59 21.37 4.93 -5.53
N GLN A 60 20.56 4.99 -4.50
CA GLN A 60 21.06 4.91 -3.12
C GLN A 60 21.75 3.57 -2.85
N GLN A 61 21.15 2.48 -3.28
CA GLN A 61 21.74 1.15 -3.09
C GLN A 61 23.07 1.02 -3.83
N GLN A 62 23.14 1.51 -5.06
CA GLN A 62 24.38 1.51 -5.83
C GLN A 62 25.46 2.35 -5.14
N TRP A 63 25.09 3.52 -4.67
CA TRP A 63 26.03 4.42 -3.97
C TRP A 63 26.56 3.76 -2.68
N LEU A 64 25.70 3.17 -1.88
CA LEU A 64 26.09 2.50 -0.63
C LEU A 64 26.97 1.28 -0.90
N ALA A 65 26.68 0.52 -1.95
CA ALA A 65 27.48 -0.64 -2.33
C ALA A 65 28.90 -0.26 -2.80
N GLN A 66 29.04 0.91 -3.41
CA GLN A 66 30.32 1.41 -3.91
C GLN A 66 31.11 2.21 -2.86
N SER A 67 30.44 2.64 -1.80
CA SER A 67 31.07 3.47 -0.76
C SER A 67 31.72 2.60 0.30
N ASP A 68 32.88 3.05 0.77
CA ASP A 68 33.51 2.46 1.93
C ASP A 68 32.73 2.89 3.19
N ARG A 69 32.46 1.95 4.08
CA ARG A 69 31.77 2.22 5.34
C ARG A 69 32.44 3.33 6.15
N ALA A 70 33.76 3.36 6.11
CA ALA A 70 34.55 4.38 6.83
C ALA A 70 34.34 5.79 6.24
N ALA A 71 33.91 5.89 4.98
CA ALA A 71 33.67 7.16 4.31
C ALA A 71 32.25 7.70 4.55
N LEU A 72 31.36 6.90 5.12
CA LEU A 72 29.99 7.33 5.40
C LEU A 72 29.95 8.18 6.66
N THR A 73 29.33 9.35 6.56
CA THR A 73 29.16 10.23 7.71
C THR A 73 28.08 9.69 8.64
N GLU A 74 28.14 10.06 9.91
CA GLU A 74 27.11 9.74 10.87
C GLU A 74 25.72 10.22 10.42
N SER A 75 25.65 11.38 9.80
CA SER A 75 24.43 11.95 9.26
C SER A 75 23.80 11.03 8.20
N VAL A 76 24.60 10.47 7.30
CA VAL A 76 24.14 9.53 6.28
C VAL A 76 23.64 8.23 6.90
N VAL A 77 24.41 7.69 7.86
CA VAL A 77 24.02 6.46 8.57
C VAL A 77 22.68 6.65 9.28
N ASN A 78 22.52 7.77 9.99
CA ASN A 78 21.27 8.08 10.69
C ASN A 78 20.10 8.25 9.72
N ALA A 79 20.30 8.87 8.56
CA ALA A 79 19.28 9.03 7.55
C ALA A 79 18.84 7.68 6.96
N VAL A 80 19.77 6.79 6.69
CA VAL A 80 19.47 5.44 6.20
C VAL A 80 18.73 4.62 7.25
N ASP A 81 19.14 4.70 8.52
CA ASP A 81 18.46 4.04 9.62
C ASP A 81 17.02 4.53 9.77
N ALA A 82 16.80 5.83 9.64
CA ALA A 82 15.46 6.43 9.66
C ALA A 82 14.60 5.93 8.49
N GLN A 83 15.18 5.77 7.31
CA GLN A 83 14.47 5.21 6.16
C GLN A 83 14.07 3.76 6.40
N LEU A 84 14.95 2.96 6.98
CA LEU A 84 14.64 1.56 7.32
C LEU A 84 13.47 1.48 8.31
N GLU A 85 13.42 2.39 9.26
CA GLU A 85 12.31 2.48 10.21
C GLU A 85 11.01 2.85 9.50
N GLN A 86 11.06 3.82 8.59
CA GLN A 86 9.90 4.20 7.76
C GLN A 86 9.41 3.04 6.91
N MET A 87 10.32 2.27 6.31
CA MET A 87 9.97 1.07 5.55
C MET A 87 9.25 0.04 6.42
N ARG A 88 9.73 -0.16 7.63
CA ARG A 88 9.12 -1.08 8.59
C ARG A 88 7.69 -0.66 8.95
N GLU A 89 7.52 0.61 9.26
CA GLU A 89 6.20 1.18 9.54
C GLU A 89 5.27 1.03 8.35
N LEU A 90 5.76 1.29 7.15
CA LEU A 90 4.98 1.15 5.93
C LEU A 90 4.55 -0.30 5.70
N GLU A 91 5.44 -1.26 5.93
CA GLU A 91 5.13 -2.68 5.86
C GLU A 91 4.03 -3.08 6.85
N GLU A 92 4.13 -2.59 8.09
CA GLU A 92 3.12 -2.86 9.12
C GLU A 92 1.75 -2.28 8.76
N VAL A 93 1.71 -1.02 8.34
CA VAL A 93 0.47 -0.36 7.95
C VAL A 93 -0.13 -1.03 6.72
N SER A 94 0.70 -1.39 5.74
CA SER A 94 0.27 -2.10 4.54
C SER A 94 -0.30 -3.48 4.88
N ALA A 95 0.33 -4.20 5.80
CA ALA A 95 -0.15 -5.50 6.25
C ALA A 95 -1.53 -5.38 6.94
N ARG A 96 -1.72 -4.37 7.78
CA ARG A 96 -3.02 -4.09 8.41
C ARG A 96 -4.08 -3.77 7.38
N LEU A 97 -3.73 -3.00 6.37
CA LEU A 97 -4.65 -2.66 5.29
C LEU A 97 -5.06 -3.90 4.50
N MET A 98 -4.10 -4.76 4.16
CA MET A 98 -4.38 -6.01 3.45
C MET A 98 -5.27 -6.94 4.28
N GLU A 99 -5.02 -7.03 5.57
CA GLU A 99 -5.87 -7.77 6.52
C GLU A 99 -7.30 -7.24 6.52
N ARG A 100 -7.44 -5.92 6.59
CA ARG A 100 -8.75 -5.28 6.60
C ARG A 100 -9.51 -5.52 5.30
N ILE A 101 -8.84 -5.43 4.17
CA ILE A 101 -9.42 -5.73 2.85
C ILE A 101 -9.87 -7.19 2.78
N ALA A 102 -9.05 -8.11 3.27
CA ALA A 102 -9.37 -9.53 3.28
C ALA A 102 -10.61 -9.83 4.15
N LEU A 103 -10.71 -9.21 5.32
CA LEU A 103 -11.88 -9.35 6.20
C LEU A 103 -13.15 -8.80 5.53
N ARG A 104 -13.08 -7.63 4.92
CA ARG A 104 -14.21 -7.03 4.21
C ARG A 104 -14.66 -7.91 3.05
N ARG A 105 -13.72 -8.46 2.32
CA ARG A 105 -13.98 -9.37 1.21
C ARG A 105 -14.69 -10.64 1.70
N SER A 106 -14.21 -11.20 2.79
CA SER A 106 -14.83 -12.37 3.42
C SER A 106 -16.26 -12.09 3.84
N ASP A 107 -16.50 -10.95 4.50
CA ASP A 107 -17.83 -10.53 4.92
C ASP A 107 -18.78 -10.36 3.73
N LEU A 108 -18.30 -9.73 2.66
CA LEU A 108 -19.10 -9.57 1.45
C LEU A 108 -19.42 -10.91 0.80
N ASP A 109 -18.48 -11.83 0.75
CA ASP A 109 -18.70 -13.17 0.23
C ASP A 109 -19.74 -13.92 1.05
N GLN A 110 -19.71 -13.82 2.36
CA GLN A 110 -20.72 -14.40 3.24
C GLN A 110 -22.11 -13.79 2.99
N GLN A 111 -22.19 -12.46 2.91
CA GLN A 111 -23.45 -11.78 2.64
C GLN A 111 -24.02 -12.18 1.27
N LEU A 112 -23.18 -12.26 0.25
CA LEU A 112 -23.60 -12.72 -1.08
C LEU A 112 -24.09 -14.16 -1.03
N GLY A 113 -23.40 -15.03 -0.28
CA GLY A 113 -23.81 -16.40 -0.09
C GLY A 113 -25.18 -16.52 0.58
N GLN A 114 -25.41 -15.71 1.61
CA GLN A 114 -26.70 -15.64 2.29
C GLN A 114 -27.82 -15.15 1.38
N VAL A 115 -27.53 -14.11 0.60
CA VAL A 115 -28.51 -13.57 -0.37
C VAL A 115 -28.84 -14.61 -1.43
N ARG A 116 -27.86 -15.32 -1.95
CA ARG A 116 -28.07 -16.38 -2.94
C ARG A 116 -28.90 -17.52 -2.36
N SER A 117 -28.59 -17.95 -1.16
CA SER A 117 -29.32 -19.01 -0.48
C SER A 117 -30.77 -18.60 -0.17
N GLY A 118 -30.97 -17.39 0.32
CA GLY A 118 -32.30 -16.84 0.57
C GLY A 118 -33.11 -16.69 -0.69
N LYS A 119 -32.51 -16.19 -1.76
CA LYS A 119 -33.16 -16.04 -3.06
C LYS A 119 -33.51 -17.39 -3.66
N LYS A 120 -32.65 -18.37 -3.55
CA LYS A 120 -32.86 -19.73 -4.02
C LYS A 120 -34.00 -20.40 -3.23
N ALA A 121 -34.04 -20.20 -1.92
CA ALA A 121 -35.09 -20.74 -1.06
C ALA A 121 -36.47 -20.11 -1.34
N LEU A 122 -36.50 -18.80 -1.63
CA LEU A 122 -37.74 -18.06 -1.85
C LEU A 122 -38.34 -18.28 -3.23
N SER A 123 -37.53 -18.34 -4.26
CA SER A 123 -38.01 -18.29 -5.64
C SER A 123 -37.77 -19.55 -6.46
N GLY A 124 -36.85 -20.39 -6.06
CA GLY A 124 -36.42 -21.52 -6.86
C GLY A 124 -35.81 -21.12 -8.19
N TYR A 125 -35.54 -19.84 -8.40
CA TYR A 125 -34.93 -19.36 -9.62
C TYR A 125 -33.42 -19.26 -9.50
N GLY A 126 -32.72 -20.15 -10.13
CA GLY A 126 -31.31 -20.01 -10.35
C GLY A 126 -31.06 -19.01 -11.47
N LYS A 127 -31.06 -17.73 -11.20
CA LYS A 127 -30.69 -16.73 -12.19
C LYS A 127 -29.20 -16.59 -12.30
N GLY A 128 -28.74 -16.28 -13.49
CA GLY A 128 -27.36 -16.26 -13.89
C GLY A 128 -26.35 -15.66 -12.93
N PRO A 129 -25.10 -16.06 -13.03
CA PRO A 129 -24.07 -15.66 -12.11
C PRO A 129 -23.87 -14.15 -12.14
N LYS A 130 -23.87 -13.56 -10.97
CA LYS A 130 -23.48 -12.17 -10.82
C LYS A 130 -21.96 -12.11 -10.73
N ARG A 131 -21.38 -11.16 -11.43
CA ARG A 131 -19.95 -10.95 -11.34
C ARG A 131 -19.59 -10.49 -9.94
N PRO A 132 -18.55 -11.06 -9.31
CA PRO A 132 -18.07 -10.56 -8.05
C PRO A 132 -17.56 -9.13 -8.22
N PRO A 133 -17.66 -8.31 -7.16
CA PRO A 133 -17.11 -6.95 -7.20
C PRO A 133 -15.62 -7.00 -7.53
N ARG A 134 -15.19 -6.09 -8.38
CA ARG A 134 -13.78 -6.00 -8.76
C ARG A 134 -13.09 -4.97 -7.90
N PHE A 135 -12.51 -5.42 -6.80
CA PHE A 135 -11.72 -4.55 -5.96
C PHE A 135 -10.25 -4.65 -6.32
N CYS A 136 -9.61 -3.53 -6.56
CA CYS A 136 -8.15 -3.39 -6.68
C CYS A 136 -7.46 -4.44 -7.56
N ARG A 137 -8.05 -4.82 -8.65
CA ARG A 137 -7.47 -5.83 -9.54
C ARG A 137 -6.15 -5.43 -10.16
N GLY A 138 -5.98 -4.15 -10.38
CA GLY A 138 -4.79 -3.63 -11.03
C GLY A 138 -3.65 -3.30 -10.10
N THR A 139 -3.76 -3.59 -8.83
CA THR A 139 -2.79 -3.17 -7.81
C THR A 139 -1.80 -4.24 -7.41
N VAL A 140 -1.87 -5.31 -8.05
CA VAL A 140 -0.92 -6.38 -7.77
C VAL A 140 0.46 -6.04 -8.30
#